data_8e21570575960aaa19d0716ef2ca12f3
#
_entry.id   8e21570575960aaa19d0716ef2ca12f3
#
_cell.length_a   1.000
_cell.length_b   1.000
_cell.length_c   1.000
_cell.angle_alpha   90.00
_cell.angle_beta   90.00
_cell.angle_gamma   90.00
#
_symmetry.space_group_name_H-M   'P 1'
#
loop_
_entity.id
_entity.type
_entity.pdbx_description
1 polymer ?
#
loop_
_entity_poly.entity_id
_entity_poly.type
_entity_poly.pdbx_seq_one_letter_code
_entity_poly.pdbx_strand_id
1 'polypeptide(L)'
;MRGLPTWTILGGGYQSYLKGDYQAAFDEWQPLAELGDAEAQYNLGVMFDQGASVEQDLAQAANWYRKAAEQGFVDAQTNLGMMYCRGEGVAVDHNEASRWLQLAADKGDAEAANLLEQLASSSDADNQRTPAEQA
;
A
#
# COMPACT_ATOMS: atom_id res chain seq x y z
N MET A 1 -7.87 -19.05 6.11
CA MET A 1 -8.51 -17.88 6.74
C MET A 1 -7.45 -17.14 7.56
N ARG A 2 -7.29 -15.87 7.31
CA ARG A 2 -6.36 -15.08 8.12
C ARG A 2 -6.86 -15.06 9.56
N GLY A 3 -5.96 -15.14 10.54
CA GLY A 3 -6.32 -14.95 11.94
C GLY A 3 -6.89 -13.55 12.16
N LEU A 4 -7.51 -13.31 13.30
CA LEU A 4 -8.02 -11.99 13.64
C LEU A 4 -6.85 -10.99 13.65
N PRO A 5 -7.02 -9.83 13.00
CA PRO A 5 -5.98 -8.81 13.04
C PRO A 5 -5.72 -8.35 14.47
N THR A 6 -4.47 -7.99 14.76
CA THR A 6 -4.04 -7.56 16.09
C THR A 6 -4.87 -6.39 16.61
N TRP A 7 -5.23 -5.44 15.74
CA TRP A 7 -6.00 -4.28 16.14
C TRP A 7 -7.44 -4.62 16.53
N THR A 8 -7.99 -5.75 16.05
CA THR A 8 -9.30 -6.25 16.51
C THR A 8 -9.26 -6.63 17.98
N ILE A 9 -8.10 -7.12 18.44
CA ILE A 9 -7.89 -7.53 19.84
C ILE A 9 -7.53 -6.31 20.69
N LEU A 10 -6.75 -5.37 20.15
CA LEU A 10 -6.18 -4.25 20.89
C LEU A 10 -7.15 -3.07 21.04
N GLY A 11 -8.24 -3.01 20.29
CA GLY A 11 -9.17 -1.93 20.44
C GLY A 11 -10.34 -1.99 19.49
N GLY A 12 -11.18 -0.97 19.51
CA GLY A 12 -12.41 -0.86 18.76
C GLY A 12 -12.26 -0.33 17.34
N GLY A 13 -11.03 0.00 16.91
CA GLY A 13 -10.81 0.68 15.62
C GLY A 13 -11.39 -0.06 14.44
N TYR A 14 -11.16 -1.37 14.34
CA TYR A 14 -11.72 -2.17 13.26
C TYR A 14 -13.25 -2.25 13.32
N GLN A 15 -13.78 -2.45 14.51
CA GLN A 15 -15.23 -2.50 14.69
C GLN A 15 -15.85 -1.17 14.31
N SER A 16 -15.23 -0.08 14.71
CA SER A 16 -15.67 1.28 14.34
C SER A 16 -15.63 1.48 12.83
N TYR A 17 -14.56 1.04 12.19
CA TYR A 17 -14.41 1.13 10.73
C TYR A 17 -15.53 0.37 10.01
N LEU A 18 -15.82 -0.87 10.45
CA LEU A 18 -16.86 -1.70 9.85
C LEU A 18 -18.26 -1.08 10.01
N LYS A 19 -18.47 -0.33 11.08
CA LYS A 19 -19.75 0.38 11.32
C LYS A 19 -19.85 1.71 10.58
N GLY A 20 -18.79 2.12 9.89
CA GLY A 20 -18.72 3.40 9.20
C GLY A 20 -18.34 4.56 10.11
N ASP A 21 -17.96 4.29 11.35
CA ASP A 21 -17.46 5.33 12.27
C ASP A 21 -15.95 5.50 12.06
N TYR A 22 -15.62 6.14 10.96
CA TYR A 22 -14.23 6.28 10.54
C TYR A 22 -13.42 7.21 11.45
N GLN A 23 -14.06 8.20 12.07
CA GLN A 23 -13.37 9.07 13.00
C GLN A 23 -12.91 8.30 14.24
N ALA A 24 -13.78 7.45 14.79
CA ALA A 24 -13.41 6.62 15.93
C ALA A 24 -12.28 5.65 15.57
N ALA A 25 -12.34 5.07 14.37
CA ALA A 25 -11.28 4.20 13.89
C ALA A 25 -9.94 4.95 13.78
N PHE A 26 -9.95 6.12 13.19
CA PHE A 26 -8.76 6.96 13.05
C PHE A 26 -8.16 7.29 14.42
N ASP A 27 -9.00 7.73 15.36
CA ASP A 27 -8.58 8.10 16.71
C ASP A 27 -7.95 6.92 17.45
N GLU A 28 -8.43 5.71 17.18
CA GLU A 28 -7.89 4.49 17.77
C GLU A 28 -6.54 4.11 17.15
N TRP A 29 -6.43 4.19 15.83
CA TRP A 29 -5.24 3.73 15.11
C TRP A 29 -4.08 4.71 15.12
N GLN A 30 -4.35 6.02 15.17
CA GLN A 30 -3.29 7.03 15.09
C GLN A 30 -2.21 6.86 16.15
N PRO A 31 -2.57 6.76 17.45
CA PRO A 31 -1.52 6.58 18.48
C PRO A 31 -0.75 5.28 18.30
N LEU A 32 -1.42 4.20 17.89
CA LEU A 32 -0.76 2.91 17.66
C LEU A 32 0.23 3.01 16.48
N ALA A 33 -0.17 3.69 15.42
CA ALA A 33 0.69 3.89 14.24
C ALA A 33 1.93 4.73 14.59
N GLU A 34 1.74 5.77 15.40
CA GLU A 34 2.84 6.61 15.87
C GLU A 34 3.81 5.85 16.75
N LEU A 35 3.32 4.84 17.48
CA LEU A 35 4.15 3.94 18.29
C LEU A 35 4.83 2.86 17.46
N GLY A 36 4.54 2.76 16.17
CA GLY A 36 5.23 1.83 15.28
C GLY A 36 4.45 0.59 14.90
N ASP A 37 3.16 0.49 15.25
CA ASP A 37 2.35 -0.68 14.88
C ASP A 37 2.10 -0.68 13.37
N ALA A 38 2.58 -1.72 12.69
CA ALA A 38 2.52 -1.81 11.23
C ALA A 38 1.09 -1.89 10.69
N GLU A 39 0.21 -2.64 11.35
CA GLU A 39 -1.19 -2.73 10.92
C GLU A 39 -1.89 -1.39 11.05
N ALA A 40 -1.67 -0.68 12.15
CA ALA A 40 -2.25 0.65 12.35
C ALA A 40 -1.72 1.64 11.30
N GLN A 41 -0.43 1.58 10.98
CA GLN A 41 0.16 2.39 9.92
C GLN A 41 -0.49 2.09 8.57
N TYR A 42 -0.65 0.83 8.22
CA TYR A 42 -1.34 0.42 7.00
C TYR A 42 -2.77 0.95 6.99
N ASN A 43 -3.49 0.81 8.09
CA ASN A 43 -4.88 1.25 8.20
C ASN A 43 -5.01 2.76 8.04
N LEU A 44 -4.09 3.55 8.59
CA LEU A 44 -4.06 4.99 8.36
C LEU A 44 -3.79 5.30 6.89
N GLY A 45 -2.88 4.55 6.27
CA GLY A 45 -2.63 4.68 4.83
C GLY A 45 -3.91 4.49 4.01
N VAL A 46 -4.69 3.46 4.33
CA VAL A 46 -5.98 3.20 3.67
C VAL A 46 -6.95 4.37 3.86
N MET A 47 -7.01 4.92 5.07
CA MET A 47 -7.93 6.03 5.37
C MET A 47 -7.58 7.29 4.57
N PHE A 48 -6.30 7.62 4.47
CA PHE A 48 -5.86 8.75 3.65
C PHE A 48 -6.06 8.47 2.15
N ASP A 49 -5.86 7.23 1.73
CA ASP A 49 -6.08 6.81 0.35
C ASP A 49 -7.55 6.96 -0.05
N GLN A 50 -8.46 6.55 0.82
CA GLN A 50 -9.90 6.58 0.57
C GLN A 50 -10.55 7.91 0.92
N GLY A 51 -9.91 8.73 1.73
CA GLY A 51 -10.51 9.94 2.26
C GLY A 51 -11.58 9.63 3.30
N ALA A 52 -11.36 8.60 4.13
CA ALA A 52 -12.33 8.18 5.15
C ALA A 52 -12.08 8.97 6.43
N SER A 53 -13.00 9.86 6.79
CA SER A 53 -12.91 10.74 7.98
C SER A 53 -11.81 11.82 7.91
N VAL A 54 -10.93 11.71 6.93
CA VAL A 54 -9.87 12.68 6.65
C VAL A 54 -9.96 13.06 5.19
N GLU A 55 -9.44 14.21 4.82
CA GLU A 55 -9.33 14.57 3.41
C GLU A 55 -8.39 13.58 2.71
N GLN A 56 -8.79 13.10 1.52
CA GLN A 56 -7.93 12.22 0.74
C GLN A 56 -6.58 12.88 0.50
N ASP A 57 -5.51 12.14 0.83
CA ASP A 57 -4.14 12.63 0.68
C ASP A 57 -3.25 11.45 0.33
N LEU A 58 -2.98 11.30 -0.97
CA LEU A 58 -2.21 10.15 -1.46
C LEU A 58 -0.75 10.21 -1.01
N ALA A 59 -0.19 11.39 -0.81
CA ALA A 59 1.17 11.53 -0.28
C ALA A 59 1.26 11.01 1.15
N GLN A 60 0.28 11.35 1.99
CA GLN A 60 0.19 10.82 3.36
C GLN A 60 -0.04 9.32 3.36
N ALA A 61 -0.92 8.83 2.47
CA ALA A 61 -1.15 7.40 2.33
C ALA A 61 0.17 6.68 2.01
N ALA A 62 0.93 7.19 1.06
CA ALA A 62 2.23 6.61 0.69
C ALA A 62 3.19 6.59 1.88
N ASN A 63 3.23 7.65 2.68
CA ASN A 63 4.10 7.72 3.85
C ASN A 63 3.75 6.66 4.89
N TRP A 64 2.47 6.47 5.19
CA TRP A 64 2.04 5.45 6.13
C TRP A 64 2.25 4.04 5.60
N TYR A 65 1.94 3.81 4.31
CA TYR A 65 2.22 2.52 3.68
C TYR A 65 3.72 2.20 3.72
N ARG A 66 4.58 3.20 3.48
CA ARG A 66 6.03 2.99 3.52
C ARG A 66 6.49 2.53 4.90
N LYS A 67 6.01 3.15 5.95
CA LYS A 67 6.37 2.76 7.32
C LYS A 67 5.97 1.31 7.59
N ALA A 68 4.76 0.92 7.22
CA ALA A 68 4.31 -0.45 7.38
C ALA A 68 5.08 -1.42 6.48
N ALA A 69 5.33 -1.03 5.23
CA ALA A 69 6.05 -1.84 4.25
C ALA A 69 7.49 -2.13 4.69
N GLU A 70 8.16 -1.14 5.29
CA GLU A 70 9.52 -1.29 5.82
C GLU A 70 9.57 -2.31 6.96
N GLN A 71 8.46 -2.53 7.65
CA GLN A 71 8.35 -3.55 8.68
C GLN A 71 7.95 -4.92 8.12
N GLY A 72 7.78 -5.03 6.82
CA GLY A 72 7.42 -6.30 6.17
C GLY A 72 5.93 -6.54 6.03
N PHE A 73 5.09 -5.54 6.26
CA PHE A 73 3.64 -5.68 6.10
C PHE A 73 3.30 -5.80 4.61
N VAL A 74 2.87 -6.99 4.21
CA VAL A 74 2.76 -7.37 2.78
C VAL A 74 1.77 -6.49 2.02
N ASP A 75 0.60 -6.26 2.58
CA ASP A 75 -0.43 -5.44 1.92
C ASP A 75 0.06 -4.02 1.66
N ALA A 76 0.84 -3.48 2.60
CA ALA A 76 1.45 -2.15 2.43
C ALA A 76 2.52 -2.16 1.33
N GLN A 77 3.30 -3.23 1.25
CA GLN A 77 4.32 -3.38 0.18
C GLN A 77 3.66 -3.38 -1.20
N THR A 78 2.58 -4.13 -1.36
CA THR A 78 1.83 -4.19 -2.62
C THR A 78 1.24 -2.83 -2.96
N ASN A 79 0.58 -2.19 -2.00
CA ASN A 79 -0.02 -0.88 -2.23
C ASN A 79 1.02 0.19 -2.59
N LEU A 80 2.14 0.20 -1.88
CA LEU A 80 3.22 1.15 -2.17
C LEU A 80 3.80 0.90 -3.56
N GLY A 81 3.98 -0.37 -3.92
CA GLY A 81 4.44 -0.74 -5.26
C GLY A 81 3.49 -0.24 -6.35
N MET A 82 2.19 -0.39 -6.16
CA MET A 82 1.19 0.14 -7.10
C MET A 82 1.26 1.66 -7.21
N MET A 83 1.45 2.35 -6.10
CA MET A 83 1.57 3.81 -6.09
C MET A 83 2.77 4.28 -6.92
N TYR A 84 3.91 3.59 -6.79
CA TYR A 84 5.07 3.90 -7.62
C TYR A 84 4.84 3.60 -9.10
N CYS A 85 4.08 2.55 -9.42
CA CYS A 85 3.72 2.26 -10.81
C CYS A 85 2.89 3.37 -11.45
N ARG A 86 1.96 3.94 -10.67
CA ARG A 86 0.95 4.87 -11.16
C ARG A 86 1.31 6.34 -10.94
N GLY A 87 2.31 6.60 -10.11
CA GLY A 87 2.62 7.98 -9.71
C GLY A 87 1.55 8.58 -8.81
N GLU A 88 0.98 7.79 -7.93
CA GLU A 88 -0.05 8.24 -6.98
C GLU A 88 0.59 8.53 -5.63
N GLY A 89 0.63 9.80 -5.23
CA GLY A 89 1.23 10.22 -3.96
C GLY A 89 2.75 10.20 -3.95
N VAL A 90 3.38 9.60 -4.95
CA VAL A 90 4.84 9.54 -5.16
C VAL A 90 5.10 9.70 -6.65
N ALA A 91 6.30 10.11 -7.01
CA ALA A 91 6.70 10.14 -8.42
C ALA A 91 6.77 8.72 -8.98
N VAL A 92 6.38 8.54 -10.24
CA VAL A 92 6.50 7.24 -10.90
C VAL A 92 7.94 6.75 -10.82
N ASP A 93 8.13 5.52 -10.35
CA ASP A 93 9.42 4.87 -10.28
C ASP A 93 9.23 3.36 -10.39
N HIS A 94 9.43 2.83 -11.60
CA HIS A 94 9.21 1.40 -11.86
C HIS A 94 10.22 0.51 -11.14
N ASN A 95 11.42 1.01 -10.85
CA ASN A 95 12.42 0.26 -10.10
C ASN A 95 11.99 0.09 -8.63
N GLU A 96 11.53 1.17 -8.02
CA GLU A 96 10.97 1.10 -6.66
C GLU A 96 9.72 0.22 -6.62
N ALA A 97 8.84 0.36 -7.62
CA ALA A 97 7.65 -0.47 -7.73
C ALA A 97 8.01 -1.95 -7.76
N SER A 98 8.96 -2.33 -8.62
CA SER A 98 9.42 -3.71 -8.75
C SER A 98 10.01 -4.23 -7.44
N ARG A 99 10.78 -3.42 -6.75
CA ARG A 99 11.39 -3.80 -5.48
C ARG A 99 10.34 -4.15 -4.42
N TRP A 100 9.37 -3.27 -4.24
CA TRP A 100 8.30 -3.50 -3.26
C TRP A 100 7.41 -4.67 -3.64
N LEU A 101 7.04 -4.75 -4.92
CA LEU A 101 6.20 -5.84 -5.41
C LEU A 101 6.90 -7.20 -5.31
N GLN A 102 8.22 -7.24 -5.55
CA GLN A 102 8.98 -8.48 -5.40
C GLN A 102 8.99 -8.96 -3.94
N LEU A 103 9.16 -8.05 -2.99
CA LEU A 103 9.11 -8.40 -1.57
C LEU A 103 7.75 -9.02 -1.21
N ALA A 104 6.66 -8.42 -1.68
CA ALA A 104 5.32 -8.93 -1.42
C ALA A 104 5.06 -10.26 -2.12
N ALA A 105 5.49 -10.39 -3.38
CA ALA A 105 5.33 -11.62 -4.15
C ALA A 105 6.09 -12.77 -3.52
N ASP A 106 7.29 -12.53 -3.02
CA ASP A 106 8.11 -13.54 -2.33
C ASP A 106 7.41 -14.07 -1.07
N LYS A 107 6.52 -13.29 -0.50
CA LYS A 107 5.70 -13.70 0.64
C LYS A 107 4.36 -14.33 0.24
N GLY A 108 4.13 -14.50 -1.06
CA GLY A 108 2.96 -15.19 -1.58
C GLY A 108 1.80 -14.29 -2.00
N ASP A 109 2.02 -12.97 -2.11
CA ASP A 109 0.96 -12.07 -2.57
C ASP A 109 0.78 -12.21 -4.08
N ALA A 110 -0.35 -12.79 -4.49
CA ALA A 110 -0.66 -13.03 -5.90
C ALA A 110 -0.84 -11.73 -6.70
N GLU A 111 -1.43 -10.70 -6.08
CA GLU A 111 -1.60 -9.40 -6.74
C GLU A 111 -0.25 -8.79 -7.09
N ALA A 112 0.70 -8.83 -6.15
CA ALA A 112 2.05 -8.32 -6.39
C ALA A 112 2.73 -9.08 -7.52
N ALA A 113 2.59 -10.41 -7.54
CA ALA A 113 3.16 -11.25 -8.61
C ALA A 113 2.58 -10.88 -9.98
N ASN A 114 1.26 -10.66 -10.05
CA ASN A 114 0.61 -10.25 -11.29
C ASN A 114 1.10 -8.87 -11.75
N LEU A 115 1.25 -7.94 -10.84
CA LEU A 115 1.74 -6.60 -11.16
C LEU A 115 3.18 -6.63 -11.65
N LEU A 116 4.02 -7.50 -11.08
CA LEU A 116 5.39 -7.70 -11.57
C LEU A 116 5.41 -8.22 -13.01
N GLU A 117 4.53 -9.16 -13.33
CA GLU A 117 4.42 -9.68 -14.70
C GLU A 117 4.01 -8.58 -15.67
N GLN A 118 3.07 -7.73 -15.28
CA GLN A 118 2.63 -6.60 -16.10
C GLN A 118 3.77 -5.62 -16.34
N LEU A 119 4.56 -5.31 -15.32
CA LEU A 119 5.73 -4.43 -15.45
C LEU A 119 6.78 -5.02 -16.39
N ALA A 120 7.07 -6.31 -16.26
CA ALA A 120 8.03 -6.99 -17.13
C ALA A 120 7.56 -6.99 -18.58
N SER A 121 6.29 -7.27 -18.82
CA SER A 121 5.70 -7.25 -20.17
C SER A 121 5.77 -5.88 -20.81
N SER A 122 5.52 -4.82 -20.03
CA SER A 122 5.62 -3.44 -20.51
C SER A 122 7.05 -3.08 -20.89
N SER A 123 8.03 -3.49 -20.06
CA SER A 123 9.44 -3.26 -20.35
C SER A 123 9.89 -3.98 -21.61
N ASP A 124 9.48 -5.25 -21.77
CA ASP A 124 9.80 -6.04 -22.95
C ASP A 124 9.18 -5.44 -24.23
N ALA A 125 7.94 -4.98 -24.15
CA ALA A 125 7.26 -4.31 -25.25
C ALA A 125 8.01 -3.05 -25.67
N ASP A 126 8.47 -2.26 -24.70
CA ASP A 126 9.24 -1.05 -24.96
C ASP A 126 10.59 -1.36 -25.61
N ASN A 127 11.27 -2.40 -25.11
CA ASN A 127 12.56 -2.84 -25.66
C ASN A 127 12.45 -3.39 -27.09
N GLN A 128 11.29 -3.89 -27.47
CA GLN A 128 11.05 -4.43 -28.81
C GLN A 128 10.61 -3.38 -29.83
N ARG A 129 10.37 -2.16 -29.39
CA ARG A 129 10.01 -1.05 -30.29
C ARG A 129 11.22 -0.63 -31.12
N THR A 130 10.96 -0.31 -32.38
CA THR A 130 11.97 0.31 -33.23
C THR A 130 12.19 1.76 -32.80
N PRO A 131 13.35 2.38 -33.15
CA PRO A 131 13.58 3.79 -32.85
C PRO A 131 12.50 4.71 -33.41
N ALA A 132 11.92 4.36 -34.58
CA ALA A 132 10.84 5.15 -35.17
C ALA A 132 9.55 5.08 -34.36
N GLU A 133 9.27 3.96 -33.71
CA GLU A 133 8.10 3.80 -32.85
C GLU A 133 8.28 4.49 -31.50
N GLN A 134 9.52 4.66 -31.07
CA GLN A 134 9.84 5.32 -29.79
C GLN A 134 9.93 6.84 -29.92
N ALA A 135 10.00 7.36 -31.13
CA ALA A 135 10.19 8.78 -31.39
C ALA A 135 8.93 9.61 -31.12
#